data_71b142d180c37a5c57adfb7daf41a52e
#
_entry.id   71b142d180c37a5c57adfb7daf41a52e
#
_cell.length_a   1.000
_cell.length_b   1.000
_cell.length_c   1.000
_cell.angle_alpha   90.00
_cell.angle_beta   90.00
_cell.angle_gamma   90.00
#
_symmetry.space_group_name_H-M   'P 1'
#
loop_
_entity.id
_entity.type
_entity.pdbx_description
1 polymer ?
#
loop_
_entity_poly.entity_id
_entity_poly.type
_entity_poly.pdbx_seq_one_letter_code
_entity_poly.pdbx_strand_id
1 'polypeptide(L)'
;MGDFKSDADWSEIARNLSLRVREVREELYGEHGGPLLASALEVPFRTWAGYEAGESIPAETMLRFLEVTRANPKWLLTGEGRKFIPSRG
;
A
#
# COMPACT_ATOMS: atom_id res chain seq x y z
N MET A 1 -27.19 11.05 -8.31
CA MET A 1 -26.65 10.62 -8.07
C MET A 1 -25.98 9.96 -8.76
N GLY A 2 -25.94 9.40 -9.36
CA GLY A 2 -25.24 8.71 -10.21
C GLY A 2 -23.83 8.86 -10.31
N ASP A 3 -23.24 9.45 -9.48
CA ASP A 3 -21.87 9.69 -9.69
C ASP A 3 -21.00 8.63 -9.16
N PHE A 4 -21.47 7.40 -9.22
CA PHE A 4 -20.62 6.32 -8.81
C PHE A 4 -19.48 6.17 -9.77
N LYS A 5 -18.33 5.82 -9.26
CA LYS A 5 -17.20 5.52 -10.08
C LYS A 5 -17.47 4.30 -10.90
N SER A 6 -16.97 4.30 -12.12
CA SER A 6 -17.08 3.12 -12.95
C SER A 6 -16.06 2.10 -12.51
N ASP A 7 -16.16 0.88 -13.03
CA ASP A 7 -15.17 -0.14 -12.76
C ASP A 7 -13.78 0.32 -13.18
N ALA A 8 -13.71 1.10 -14.26
CA ALA A 8 -12.43 1.60 -14.71
C ALA A 8 -11.79 2.52 -13.67
N ASP A 9 -12.62 3.34 -13.03
CA ASP A 9 -12.10 4.23 -11.98
C ASP A 9 -11.58 3.44 -10.80
N TRP A 10 -12.31 2.41 -10.39
CA TRP A 10 -11.85 1.57 -9.31
C TRP A 10 -10.58 0.84 -9.66
N SER A 11 -10.46 0.37 -10.91
CA SER A 11 -9.25 -0.28 -11.35
C SER A 11 -8.05 0.66 -11.29
N GLU A 12 -8.27 1.90 -11.67
CA GLU A 12 -7.21 2.88 -11.62
C GLU A 12 -6.80 3.20 -10.19
N ILE A 13 -7.78 3.32 -9.30
CA ILE A 13 -7.50 3.56 -7.89
C ILE A 13 -6.69 2.41 -7.32
N ALA A 14 -7.08 1.18 -7.61
CA ALA A 14 -6.38 0.01 -7.12
C ALA A 14 -4.96 -0.06 -7.66
N ARG A 15 -4.79 0.27 -8.94
CA ARG A 15 -3.47 0.26 -9.55
C ARG A 15 -2.56 1.29 -8.90
N ASN A 16 -3.09 2.49 -8.67
CA ASN A 16 -2.29 3.54 -8.06
C ASN A 16 -1.94 3.19 -6.63
N LEU A 17 -2.86 2.57 -5.90
CA LEU A 17 -2.56 2.14 -4.55
C LEU A 17 -1.45 1.11 -4.54
N SER A 18 -1.52 0.13 -5.46
CA SER A 18 -0.49 -0.89 -5.54
C SER A 18 0.88 -0.29 -5.85
N LEU A 19 0.92 0.69 -6.74
CA LEU A 19 2.18 1.34 -7.07
C LEU A 19 2.74 2.10 -5.87
N ARG A 20 1.87 2.75 -5.12
CA ARG A 20 2.34 3.52 -3.96
C ARG A 20 2.77 2.60 -2.82
N VAL A 21 2.07 1.51 -2.61
CA VAL A 21 2.48 0.52 -1.62
C VAL A 21 3.85 -0.02 -1.97
N ARG A 22 4.08 -0.30 -3.26
CA ARG A 22 5.38 -0.77 -3.71
C ARG A 22 6.46 0.30 -3.49
N GLU A 23 6.14 1.55 -3.76
CA GLU A 23 7.09 2.62 -3.56
C GLU A 23 7.53 2.72 -2.10
N VAL A 24 6.58 2.59 -1.17
CA VAL A 24 6.90 2.59 0.25
C VAL A 24 7.80 1.41 0.59
N ARG A 25 7.47 0.24 0.08
CA ARG A 25 8.26 -0.95 0.35
C ARG A 25 9.69 -0.79 -0.15
N GLU A 26 9.84 -0.26 -1.37
CA GLU A 26 11.17 -0.10 -1.93
C GLU A 26 11.98 0.90 -1.13
N GLU A 27 11.34 1.96 -0.67
CA GLU A 27 12.06 2.97 0.09
C GLU A 27 12.53 2.46 1.45
N LEU A 28 11.72 1.66 2.12
CA LEU A 28 12.04 1.22 3.47
C LEU A 28 12.83 -0.09 3.50
N TYR A 29 12.59 -0.97 2.55
CA TYR A 29 13.17 -2.30 2.56
C TYR A 29 14.02 -2.61 1.34
N GLY A 30 14.04 -1.72 0.37
CA GLY A 30 14.86 -1.92 -0.82
C GLY A 30 14.12 -2.65 -1.92
N GLU A 31 14.77 -2.69 -3.07
CA GLU A 31 14.18 -3.28 -4.25
C GLU A 31 13.81 -4.74 -4.06
N HIS A 32 14.61 -5.45 -3.28
CA HIS A 32 14.36 -6.87 -3.05
C HIS A 32 13.81 -7.14 -1.65
N GLY A 33 13.22 -6.14 -1.02
CA GLY A 33 12.78 -6.25 0.36
C GLY A 33 11.36 -6.74 0.56
N GLY A 34 10.71 -7.22 -0.51
CA GLY A 34 9.36 -7.74 -0.36
C GLY A 34 9.22 -8.82 0.69
N PRO A 35 10.12 -9.82 0.72
CA PRO A 35 10.01 -10.86 1.76
C PRO A 35 10.15 -10.32 3.17
N LEU A 36 10.98 -9.29 3.35
CA LEU A 36 11.14 -8.70 4.68
C LEU A 36 9.87 -8.01 5.15
N LEU A 37 9.26 -7.23 4.26
CA LEU A 37 8.01 -6.57 4.63
C LEU A 37 6.90 -7.59 4.83
N ALA A 38 6.81 -8.60 3.96
CA ALA A 38 5.80 -9.62 4.12
C ALA A 38 5.92 -10.31 5.48
N SER A 39 7.15 -10.58 5.90
CA SER A 39 7.37 -11.18 7.21
C SER A 39 6.88 -10.24 8.32
N ALA A 40 7.18 -8.96 8.20
CA ALA A 40 6.74 -7.99 9.21
C ALA A 40 5.21 -7.91 9.26
N LEU A 41 4.54 -8.12 8.13
CA LEU A 41 3.09 -8.09 8.07
C LEU A 41 2.47 -9.45 8.36
N GLU A 42 3.29 -10.48 8.53
CA GLU A 42 2.83 -11.82 8.82
C GLU A 42 1.98 -12.38 7.69
N VAL A 43 2.37 -12.11 6.45
CA VAL A 43 1.72 -12.70 5.29
C VAL A 43 2.77 -13.39 4.44
N PRO A 44 2.39 -14.42 3.68
CA PRO A 44 3.33 -15.06 2.76
C PRO A 44 3.82 -14.06 1.72
N PHE A 45 5.07 -14.21 1.29
CA PHE A 45 5.59 -13.30 0.29
C PHE A 45 4.78 -13.34 -1.00
N ARG A 46 4.30 -14.52 -1.39
CA ARG A 46 3.49 -14.64 -2.59
C ARG A 46 2.24 -13.77 -2.49
N THR A 47 1.63 -13.75 -1.30
CA THR A 47 0.45 -12.93 -1.07
C THR A 47 0.79 -11.46 -1.19
N TRP A 48 1.90 -11.05 -0.58
CA TRP A 48 2.33 -9.66 -0.67
C TRP A 48 2.63 -9.26 -2.11
N ALA A 49 3.30 -10.14 -2.87
CA ALA A 49 3.62 -9.86 -4.25
C ALA A 49 2.35 -9.64 -5.07
N GLY A 50 1.27 -10.36 -4.74
CA GLY A 50 0.00 -10.15 -5.40
C GLY A 50 -0.55 -8.76 -5.15
N TYR A 51 -0.39 -8.27 -3.92
CA TYR A 51 -0.85 -6.92 -3.62
C TYR A 51 -0.11 -5.88 -4.45
N GLU A 52 1.18 -6.04 -4.60
CA GLU A 52 1.94 -5.09 -5.43
C GLU A 52 1.59 -5.22 -6.91
N ALA A 53 1.02 -6.35 -7.29
CA ALA A 53 0.60 -6.58 -8.67
C ALA A 53 -0.85 -6.13 -8.92
N GLY A 54 -1.52 -5.61 -7.92
CA GLY A 54 -2.85 -5.05 -8.11
C GLY A 54 -3.98 -5.76 -7.40
N GLU A 55 -3.70 -6.85 -6.70
CA GLU A 55 -4.75 -7.55 -5.97
C GLU A 55 -5.20 -6.74 -4.76
N SER A 56 -6.43 -6.93 -4.37
CA SER A 56 -7.00 -6.21 -3.24
C SER A 56 -6.29 -6.55 -1.95
N ILE A 57 -6.01 -5.54 -1.16
CA ILE A 57 -5.37 -5.71 0.14
C ILE A 57 -6.46 -5.73 1.20
N PRO A 58 -6.56 -6.80 1.99
CA PRO A 58 -7.56 -6.82 3.06
C PRO A 58 -7.33 -5.69 4.04
N ALA A 59 -8.42 -5.23 4.66
CA ALA A 59 -8.32 -4.09 5.58
C ALA A 59 -7.33 -4.36 6.71
N GLU A 60 -7.34 -5.56 7.25
CA GLU A 60 -6.45 -5.87 8.36
C GLU A 60 -4.99 -5.77 7.94
N THR A 61 -4.68 -6.27 6.75
CA THR A 61 -3.31 -6.18 6.24
C THR A 61 -2.93 -4.74 5.98
N MET A 62 -3.87 -3.95 5.44
CA MET A 62 -3.59 -2.54 5.20
C MET A 62 -3.30 -1.81 6.50
N LEU A 63 -4.07 -2.10 7.56
CA LEU A 63 -3.83 -1.45 8.85
C LEU A 63 -2.46 -1.82 9.39
N ARG A 64 -2.06 -3.09 9.26
CA ARG A 64 -0.72 -3.49 9.67
C ARG A 64 0.35 -2.81 8.85
N PHE A 65 0.10 -2.69 7.54
CA PHE A 65 1.05 -2.01 6.66
C PHE A 65 1.27 -0.58 7.11
N LEU A 66 0.18 0.13 7.42
CA LEU A 66 0.29 1.51 7.87
C LEU A 66 1.04 1.60 9.19
N GLU A 67 0.80 0.65 10.08
CA GLU A 67 1.46 0.66 11.37
C GLU A 67 2.95 0.37 11.24
N VAL A 68 3.30 -0.62 10.44
CA VAL A 68 4.69 -1.03 10.28
C VAL A 68 5.50 0.01 9.53
N THR A 69 4.91 0.61 8.48
CA THR A 69 5.68 1.50 7.61
C THR A 69 5.54 2.96 7.97
N ARG A 70 4.51 3.32 8.72
CA ARG A 70 4.18 4.72 9.02
C ARG A 70 3.82 5.50 7.76
N ALA A 71 3.39 4.81 6.71
CA ALA A 71 2.95 5.48 5.50
C ALA A 71 1.71 6.31 5.80
N ASN A 72 1.60 7.44 5.12
CA ASN A 72 0.47 8.34 5.30
C ASN A 72 -0.72 7.82 4.47
N PRO A 73 -1.84 7.48 5.12
CA PRO A 73 -2.99 6.96 4.38
C PRO A 73 -3.47 7.91 3.30
N LYS A 74 -3.45 9.21 3.55
CA LYS A 74 -3.88 10.15 2.54
C LYS A 74 -2.99 10.07 1.31
N TRP A 75 -1.68 10.00 1.52
CA TRP A 75 -0.78 9.91 0.39
C TRP A 75 -0.99 8.60 -0.36
N LEU A 76 -1.20 7.50 0.36
CA LEU A 76 -1.44 6.22 -0.30
C LEU A 76 -2.67 6.27 -1.20
N LEU A 77 -3.71 6.96 -0.75
CA LEU A 77 -4.97 6.98 -1.49
C LEU A 77 -5.00 8.05 -2.56
N THR A 78 -4.35 9.18 -2.35
CA THR A 78 -4.50 10.32 -3.26
C THR A 78 -3.21 10.75 -3.93
N GLY A 79 -2.06 10.35 -3.39
CA GLY A 79 -0.79 10.84 -3.89
C GLY A 79 -0.42 12.22 -3.37
N GLU A 80 -1.26 12.78 -2.51
CA GLU A 80 -1.01 14.12 -2.00
C GLU A 80 -0.51 14.08 -0.58
N GLY A 81 0.26 15.08 -0.22
CA GLY A 81 0.78 15.18 1.13
C GLY A 81 2.08 14.44 1.30
N ARG A 82 2.47 14.26 2.56
CA ARG A 82 3.71 13.56 2.86
C ARG A 82 3.53 12.07 2.70
N LYS A 83 4.56 11.41 2.21
CA LYS A 83 4.51 9.96 2.06
C LYS A 83 4.46 9.27 3.42
N PHE A 84 5.16 9.78 4.40
CA PHE A 84 5.22 9.17 5.73
C PHE A 84 4.71 10.13 6.79
N ILE A 85 4.13 9.55 7.86
CA ILE A 85 3.69 10.33 9.00
C ILE A 85 4.92 10.57 9.87
N PRO A 86 5.18 11.81 10.30
CA PRO A 86 6.34 12.07 11.16
C PRO A 86 6.23 11.33 12.48
N SER A 87 7.38 10.90 12.96
CA SER A 87 7.41 10.25 14.27
C SER A 87 7.05 11.25 15.34
N ARG A 88 6.39 10.77 16.40
CA ARG A 88 6.13 11.61 17.48
C ARG A 88 7.38 11.67 18.22
N GLY A 89 7.85 12.65 18.41
CA GLY A 89 9.11 12.80 18.94
C GLY A 89 9.40 12.64 20.31
#